data_a49d583e3cfc5beac61afae69a5e9b00
#
_entry.id   a49d583e3cfc5beac61afae69a5e9b00
#
_cell.length_a   1.000
_cell.length_b   1.000
_cell.length_c   1.000
_cell.angle_alpha   90.00
_cell.angle_beta   90.00
_cell.angle_gamma   90.00
#
_symmetry.space_group_name_H-M   'P 1'
#
loop_
_entity.id
_entity.type
_entity.pdbx_description
1 polymer ?
#
loop_
_entity_poly.entity_id
_entity_poly.type
_entity_poly.pdbx_seq_one_letter_code
_entity_poly.pdbx_strand_id
1 'polypeptide(L)'
;MKNMNPLIHLRKATPSFVGPFVQKRRTTVKRIFSLLFVLAVVVTTTSSVYAQCSNATLTGSYGFKQQGFGLRNSKPAKLGNMIPFATVGVVTFDGAGNASFTLTQVFSSGGDFFEAIPGTYTVNSDCTGTIAIEDFGLHFYMVTVGGGAELFAIQTETGTTNIVDAKKQ
;
A
#
# COMPACT_ATOMS: atom_id res chain seq x y z
N MET A 1 -59.81 -66.48 22.81
CA MET A 1 -59.40 -67.03 24.12
C MET A 1 -58.80 -65.93 24.93
N LYS A 2 -59.56 -65.57 25.94
CA LYS A 2 -59.21 -65.32 27.35
C LYS A 2 -58.24 -64.16 27.55
N ASN A 3 -58.76 -62.99 28.00
CA ASN A 3 -58.86 -62.64 29.45
C ASN A 3 -57.50 -62.05 29.93
N MET A 4 -57.41 -60.96 30.61
CA MET A 4 -58.17 -60.32 31.67
C MET A 4 -57.54 -58.98 32.02
N ASN A 5 -58.36 -57.96 32.26
CA ASN A 5 -58.00 -56.82 33.12
C ASN A 5 -57.76 -57.34 34.57
N PRO A 6 -57.04 -56.56 35.42
CA PRO A 6 -57.72 -55.53 36.20
C PRO A 6 -56.87 -54.33 36.60
N LEU A 7 -57.43 -53.14 36.58
CA LEU A 7 -57.76 -52.21 37.66
C LEU A 7 -56.81 -52.10 38.88
N ILE A 8 -56.68 -50.85 39.31
CA ILE A 8 -56.48 -50.33 40.68
C ILE A 8 -55.10 -49.69 40.82
N HIS A 9 -54.87 -48.42 41.11
CA HIS A 9 -55.42 -47.58 42.17
C HIS A 9 -55.03 -46.11 41.96
N LEU A 10 -55.95 -45.26 42.25
CA LEU A 10 -55.76 -43.84 42.59
C LEU A 10 -54.79 -43.68 43.77
N ARG A 11 -53.84 -42.76 43.63
CA ARG A 11 -53.43 -41.95 44.77
C ARG A 11 -53.27 -40.49 44.35
N LYS A 12 -54.14 -39.70 44.90
CA LYS A 12 -53.98 -38.24 45.11
C LYS A 12 -52.75 -38.01 45.99
N ALA A 13 -51.96 -37.12 45.61
CA ALA A 13 -51.15 -36.30 46.52
C ALA A 13 -50.73 -35.03 45.81
N THR A 14 -51.39 -33.91 46.01
CA THR A 14 -50.82 -32.57 46.09
C THR A 14 -50.01 -32.49 47.38
N PRO A 15 -48.99 -31.66 47.51
CA PRO A 15 -49.03 -30.23 47.41
C PRO A 15 -47.75 -29.54 46.85
N SER A 16 -47.97 -28.36 46.32
CA SER A 16 -47.21 -27.13 46.51
C SER A 16 -45.76 -27.26 46.97
N PHE A 17 -44.87 -26.92 46.02
CA PHE A 17 -43.70 -26.14 46.41
C PHE A 17 -43.41 -25.18 45.26
N VAL A 18 -44.00 -23.99 45.36
CA VAL A 18 -43.57 -22.82 44.59
C VAL A 18 -42.32 -22.31 45.28
N GLY A 19 -41.15 -22.75 44.79
CA GLY A 19 -39.88 -22.18 45.18
C GLY A 19 -39.52 -21.02 44.28
N PRO A 20 -38.96 -19.95 44.81
CA PRO A 20 -38.64 -18.75 44.03
C PRO A 20 -37.32 -18.89 43.25
N PHE A 21 -37.40 -19.48 42.05
CA PHE A 21 -36.19 -19.70 41.25
C PHE A 21 -36.16 -19.00 39.88
N VAL A 22 -36.96 -17.95 39.68
CA VAL A 22 -37.07 -17.30 38.36
C VAL A 22 -36.36 -15.91 38.28
N GLN A 23 -35.79 -15.40 39.37
CA GLN A 23 -35.29 -14.00 39.35
C GLN A 23 -33.77 -13.82 39.14
N LYS A 24 -32.98 -14.89 39.07
CA LYS A 24 -31.51 -14.75 38.95
C LYS A 24 -30.96 -14.79 37.53
N ARG A 25 -31.77 -15.18 36.53
CA ARG A 25 -31.32 -15.27 35.13
C ARG A 25 -31.38 -13.94 34.34
N ARG A 26 -32.22 -12.99 34.74
CA ARG A 26 -32.41 -11.73 33.94
C ARG A 26 -31.26 -10.74 34.06
N THR A 27 -30.54 -10.74 35.15
CA THR A 27 -29.41 -9.82 35.37
C THR A 27 -28.15 -10.27 34.67
N THR A 28 -27.92 -11.58 34.56
CA THR A 28 -26.75 -12.16 33.88
C THR A 28 -26.82 -11.94 32.38
N VAL A 29 -27.99 -12.15 31.75
CA VAL A 29 -28.22 -11.95 30.33
C VAL A 29 -28.05 -10.48 29.95
N LYS A 30 -28.57 -9.55 30.76
CA LYS A 30 -28.37 -8.08 30.50
C LYS A 30 -26.91 -7.69 30.56
N ARG A 31 -26.11 -8.25 31.48
CA ARG A 31 -24.68 -7.96 31.58
C ARG A 31 -23.88 -8.55 30.41
N ILE A 32 -24.25 -9.73 29.92
CA ILE A 32 -23.63 -10.37 28.76
C ILE A 32 -23.94 -9.57 27.48
N PHE A 33 -25.19 -9.12 27.30
CA PHE A 33 -25.57 -8.27 26.16
C PHE A 33 -24.86 -6.91 26.18
N SER A 34 -24.70 -6.31 27.37
CA SER A 34 -23.97 -5.05 27.50
C SER A 34 -22.48 -5.21 27.18
N LEU A 35 -21.85 -6.31 27.60
CA LEU A 35 -20.45 -6.63 27.30
C LEU A 35 -20.23 -6.92 25.82
N LEU A 36 -21.15 -7.67 25.18
CA LEU A 36 -21.09 -7.93 23.74
C LEU A 36 -21.28 -6.66 22.92
N PHE A 37 -22.13 -5.74 23.36
CA PHE A 37 -22.35 -4.47 22.67
C PHE A 37 -21.13 -3.56 22.75
N VAL A 38 -20.45 -3.49 23.90
CA VAL A 38 -19.20 -2.75 24.07
C VAL A 38 -18.08 -3.35 23.21
N LEU A 39 -17.96 -4.66 23.15
CA LEU A 39 -16.99 -5.36 22.31
C LEU A 39 -17.25 -5.10 20.82
N ALA A 40 -18.51 -5.11 20.37
CA ALA A 40 -18.88 -4.81 18.99
C ALA A 40 -18.54 -3.36 18.58
N VAL A 41 -18.72 -2.38 19.48
CA VAL A 41 -18.39 -0.98 19.22
C VAL A 41 -16.87 -0.77 19.10
N VAL A 42 -16.06 -1.48 19.88
CA VAL A 42 -14.59 -1.39 19.81
C VAL A 42 -14.05 -1.95 18.49
N VAL A 43 -14.67 -2.99 17.94
CA VAL A 43 -14.22 -3.60 16.67
C VAL A 43 -14.53 -2.71 15.45
N THR A 44 -15.56 -1.85 15.52
CA THR A 44 -15.95 -1.00 14.37
C THR A 44 -15.14 0.29 14.21
N THR A 45 -14.27 0.62 15.16
CA THR A 45 -13.41 1.81 15.09
C THR A 45 -12.02 1.56 14.51
N THR A 46 -11.79 0.43 13.82
CA THR A 46 -10.61 0.29 12.98
C THR A 46 -10.76 1.20 11.76
N SER A 47 -10.53 2.48 11.96
CA SER A 47 -10.24 3.39 10.86
C SER A 47 -9.10 2.77 10.08
N SER A 48 -9.32 2.47 8.81
CA SER A 48 -8.24 2.11 7.89
C SER A 48 -7.28 3.29 7.89
N VAL A 49 -6.23 3.21 8.71
CA VAL A 49 -5.11 4.13 8.59
C VAL A 49 -4.47 3.76 7.27
N TYR A 50 -4.89 4.44 6.20
CA TYR A 50 -4.11 4.44 4.98
C TYR A 50 -2.76 5.00 5.39
N ALA A 51 -1.72 4.17 5.30
CA ALA A 51 -0.37 4.63 5.53
C ALA A 51 -0.13 5.79 4.56
N GLN A 52 -0.03 7.01 5.10
CA GLN A 52 0.30 8.17 4.30
C GLN A 52 1.71 7.98 3.77
N CYS A 53 1.90 8.18 2.49
CA CYS A 53 3.22 8.17 1.90
C CYS A 53 4.05 9.36 2.41
N SER A 54 5.35 9.18 2.42
CA SER A 54 6.35 10.20 2.76
C SER A 54 7.68 9.79 2.14
N ASN A 55 8.71 10.61 2.25
CA ASN A 55 10.04 10.23 1.79
C ASN A 55 10.51 8.89 2.36
N ALA A 56 10.16 8.59 3.62
CA ALA A 56 10.47 7.30 4.24
C ALA A 56 9.81 6.08 3.57
N THR A 57 8.81 6.28 2.71
CA THR A 57 8.21 5.21 1.90
C THR A 57 9.20 4.64 0.89
N LEU A 58 10.13 5.47 0.40
CA LEU A 58 11.19 5.07 -0.53
C LEU A 58 12.51 4.93 0.23
N THR A 59 12.90 3.71 0.53
CA THR A 59 14.19 3.39 1.19
C THR A 59 14.84 2.18 0.54
N GLY A 60 16.17 2.18 0.43
CA GLY A 60 16.96 1.08 -0.14
C GLY A 60 17.06 1.15 -1.66
N SER A 61 17.48 0.06 -2.27
CA SER A 61 17.82 -0.01 -3.69
C SER A 61 16.65 -0.49 -4.55
N TYR A 62 16.54 0.12 -5.73
CA TYR A 62 15.53 -0.21 -6.73
C TYR A 62 16.22 -0.42 -8.07
N GLY A 63 15.97 -1.57 -8.70
CA GLY A 63 16.31 -1.77 -10.09
C GLY A 63 15.34 -1.01 -10.97
N PHE A 64 15.81 -0.22 -11.92
CA PHE A 64 14.94 0.54 -12.81
C PHE A 64 15.28 0.36 -14.29
N LYS A 65 14.28 0.58 -15.12
CA LYS A 65 14.40 0.77 -16.56
C LYS A 65 13.72 2.06 -16.96
N GLN A 66 14.29 2.71 -17.96
CA GLN A 66 13.73 3.91 -18.59
C GLN A 66 13.82 3.77 -20.10
N GLN A 67 12.80 4.21 -20.79
CA GLN A 67 12.80 4.23 -22.26
C GLN A 67 12.01 5.41 -22.77
N GLY A 68 12.42 5.93 -23.91
CA GLY A 68 11.73 7.05 -24.51
C GLY A 68 12.52 7.73 -25.61
N PHE A 69 12.21 9.02 -25.78
CA PHE A 69 12.85 9.89 -26.73
C PHE A 69 13.42 11.09 -25.97
N GLY A 70 14.65 11.45 -26.28
CA GLY A 70 15.33 12.58 -25.67
C GLY A 70 16.23 13.32 -26.65
N LEU A 71 16.79 14.42 -26.19
CA LEU A 71 17.71 15.23 -26.96
C LEU A 71 19.13 14.90 -26.53
N ARG A 72 19.93 14.37 -27.46
CA ARG A 72 21.37 14.27 -27.22
C ARG A 72 22.04 15.60 -27.53
N ASN A 73 22.51 16.30 -26.51
CA ASN A 73 23.34 17.54 -26.63
C ASN A 73 22.69 18.68 -27.41
N SER A 74 21.36 18.80 -27.40
CA SER A 74 20.68 19.81 -28.23
C SER A 74 20.16 20.99 -27.43
N LYS A 75 20.66 22.17 -27.71
CA LYS A 75 20.03 23.45 -27.36
C LYS A 75 19.74 24.20 -28.65
N PRO A 76 18.52 24.66 -28.91
CA PRO A 76 17.23 24.37 -28.26
C PRO A 76 16.57 23.10 -28.76
N ALA A 77 15.64 22.57 -27.96
CA ALA A 77 14.82 21.42 -28.32
C ALA A 77 13.99 21.67 -29.58
N LYS A 78 14.38 21.06 -30.70
CA LYS A 78 13.59 21.04 -31.93
C LYS A 78 12.98 19.66 -32.06
N LEU A 79 11.68 19.57 -32.33
CA LEU A 79 10.93 18.34 -32.42
C LEU A 79 11.54 17.30 -33.37
N GLY A 80 12.33 17.71 -34.35
CA GLY A 80 13.02 16.84 -35.30
C GLY A 80 14.33 16.19 -34.81
N ASN A 81 14.81 16.52 -33.62
CA ASN A 81 16.08 16.03 -33.10
C ASN A 81 15.92 15.05 -31.91
N MET A 82 14.71 14.55 -31.70
CA MET A 82 14.46 13.55 -30.67
C MET A 82 14.99 12.20 -31.14
N ILE A 83 15.84 11.57 -30.34
CA ILE A 83 16.39 10.24 -30.62
C ILE A 83 15.92 9.27 -29.55
N PRO A 84 15.64 8.01 -29.92
CA PRO A 84 15.26 6.99 -28.98
C PRO A 84 16.44 6.66 -28.04
N PHE A 85 16.13 6.40 -26.78
CA PHE A 85 17.10 5.91 -25.81
C PHE A 85 16.48 4.86 -24.89
N ALA A 86 17.34 4.05 -24.29
CA ALA A 86 16.99 3.13 -23.23
C ALA A 86 18.03 3.22 -22.12
N THR A 87 17.57 3.09 -20.89
CA THR A 87 18.40 3.12 -19.69
C THR A 87 18.01 1.97 -18.78
N VAL A 88 19.00 1.36 -18.15
CA VAL A 88 18.82 0.44 -17.03
C VAL A 88 19.79 0.80 -15.91
N GLY A 89 19.39 0.59 -14.67
CA GLY A 89 20.26 0.92 -13.55
C GLY A 89 19.66 0.59 -12.20
N VAL A 90 20.34 1.10 -11.19
CA VAL A 90 19.90 1.04 -9.80
C VAL A 90 19.82 2.45 -9.25
N VAL A 91 18.74 2.75 -8.56
CA VAL A 91 18.61 3.94 -7.72
C VAL A 91 18.51 3.52 -6.27
N THR A 92 19.25 4.20 -5.39
CA THR A 92 19.17 3.98 -3.94
C THR A 92 18.60 5.25 -3.29
N PHE A 93 17.51 5.08 -2.55
CA PHE A 93 16.83 6.11 -1.79
C PHE A 93 17.19 6.00 -0.31
N ASP A 94 17.47 7.12 0.36
CA ASP A 94 17.84 7.14 1.79
C ASP A 94 16.65 7.26 2.76
N GLY A 95 15.44 7.46 2.25
CA GLY A 95 14.24 7.71 3.08
C GLY A 95 14.11 9.15 3.59
N ALA A 96 15.10 10.00 3.36
CA ALA A 96 15.15 11.38 3.84
C ALA A 96 15.01 12.41 2.72
N GLY A 97 15.04 11.99 1.45
CA GLY A 97 14.91 12.86 0.29
C GLY A 97 16.11 12.88 -0.63
N ASN A 98 17.15 12.07 -0.38
CA ASN A 98 18.29 11.95 -1.27
C ASN A 98 18.29 10.62 -2.00
N ALA A 99 18.76 10.63 -3.23
CA ALA A 99 18.89 9.46 -4.08
C ALA A 99 20.27 9.42 -4.73
N SER A 100 20.73 8.21 -5.05
CA SER A 100 21.96 7.98 -5.82
C SER A 100 21.67 7.03 -6.96
N PHE A 101 22.09 7.37 -8.18
CA PHE A 101 21.81 6.60 -9.38
C PHE A 101 23.09 6.02 -9.96
N THR A 102 23.06 4.75 -10.31
CA THR A 102 24.06 4.07 -11.13
C THR A 102 23.36 3.48 -12.35
N LEU A 103 23.76 3.87 -13.54
CA LEU A 103 22.99 3.50 -14.73
C LEU A 103 23.85 3.37 -15.99
N THR A 104 23.35 2.59 -16.92
CA THR A 104 23.82 2.56 -18.31
C THR A 104 22.73 3.07 -19.23
N GLN A 105 23.04 4.07 -20.03
CA GLN A 105 22.12 4.64 -21.01
C GLN A 105 22.64 4.41 -22.43
N VAL A 106 21.78 4.00 -23.33
CA VAL A 106 22.12 3.74 -24.73
C VAL A 106 21.25 4.60 -25.63
N PHE A 107 21.91 5.36 -26.51
CA PHE A 107 21.32 6.04 -27.64
C PHE A 107 21.63 5.28 -28.94
N SER A 108 20.98 5.64 -30.03
CA SER A 108 21.28 5.05 -31.35
C SER A 108 22.75 5.21 -31.83
N SER A 109 23.50 6.10 -31.21
CA SER A 109 24.90 6.43 -31.52
C SER A 109 25.91 5.90 -30.50
N GLY A 110 25.51 5.12 -29.50
CA GLY A 110 26.40 4.58 -28.48
C GLY A 110 25.79 4.63 -27.07
N GLY A 111 26.48 4.05 -26.10
CA GLY A 111 26.07 3.99 -24.70
C GLY A 111 27.07 4.69 -23.79
N ASP A 112 26.56 5.23 -22.69
CA ASP A 112 27.32 5.87 -21.63
C ASP A 112 26.99 5.18 -20.29
N PHE A 113 28.01 5.00 -19.45
CA PHE A 113 27.85 4.51 -18.07
C PHE A 113 28.05 5.68 -17.09
N PHE A 114 27.19 5.74 -16.10
CA PHE A 114 27.21 6.75 -15.06
C PHE A 114 27.16 6.07 -13.69
N GLU A 115 27.97 6.52 -12.78
CA GLU A 115 28.06 5.97 -11.43
C GLU A 115 27.89 7.08 -10.39
N ALA A 116 27.11 6.76 -9.35
CA ALA A 116 26.91 7.60 -8.17
C ALA A 116 26.42 9.03 -8.49
N ILE A 117 25.52 9.17 -9.47
CA ILE A 117 24.88 10.45 -9.77
C ILE A 117 23.98 10.84 -8.59
N PRO A 118 24.19 12.00 -7.95
CA PRO A 118 23.34 12.45 -6.88
C PRO A 118 21.99 12.96 -7.41
N GLY A 119 20.94 12.76 -6.64
CA GLY A 119 19.63 13.32 -6.90
C GLY A 119 18.87 13.58 -5.61
N THR A 120 17.78 14.29 -5.72
CA THR A 120 16.83 14.51 -4.63
C THR A 120 15.45 14.02 -5.00
N TYR A 121 14.62 13.75 -4.00
CA TYR A 121 13.23 13.36 -4.22
C TYR A 121 12.31 13.84 -3.11
N THR A 122 11.03 13.96 -3.44
CA THR A 122 9.97 14.19 -2.46
C THR A 122 8.81 13.23 -2.71
N VAL A 123 8.19 12.75 -1.64
CA VAL A 123 6.98 11.94 -1.68
C VAL A 123 5.89 12.62 -0.87
N ASN A 124 4.78 12.93 -1.52
CA ASN A 124 3.59 13.52 -0.91
C ASN A 124 2.75 12.46 -0.19
N SER A 125 1.84 12.90 0.66
CA SER A 125 0.95 12.00 1.42
C SER A 125 -0.01 11.18 0.56
N ASP A 126 -0.27 11.59 -0.68
CA ASP A 126 -1.08 10.89 -1.69
C ASP A 126 -0.26 9.90 -2.55
N CYS A 127 1.00 9.66 -2.17
CA CYS A 127 1.95 8.79 -2.87
C CYS A 127 2.41 9.29 -4.23
N THR A 128 2.12 10.52 -4.59
CA THR A 128 2.77 11.22 -5.70
C THR A 128 4.08 11.85 -5.25
N GLY A 129 4.91 12.30 -6.18
CA GLY A 129 6.16 12.94 -5.81
C GLY A 129 6.97 13.43 -7.00
N THR A 130 8.18 13.86 -6.69
CA THR A 130 9.15 14.35 -7.70
C THR A 130 10.53 13.76 -7.46
N ILE A 131 11.30 13.62 -8.52
CA ILE A 131 12.73 13.31 -8.48
C ILE A 131 13.45 14.38 -9.30
N ALA A 132 14.59 14.88 -8.80
CA ALA A 132 15.44 15.81 -9.49
C ALA A 132 16.87 15.26 -9.54
N ILE A 133 17.52 15.38 -10.71
CA ILE A 133 18.94 15.09 -10.95
C ILE A 133 19.54 16.37 -11.52
N GLU A 134 19.96 17.26 -10.61
CA GLU A 134 20.33 18.65 -10.91
C GLU A 134 21.54 18.76 -11.86
N ASP A 135 22.51 17.85 -11.75
CA ASP A 135 23.70 17.84 -12.63
C ASP A 135 23.35 17.72 -14.11
N PHE A 136 22.20 17.15 -14.41
CA PHE A 136 21.68 16.98 -15.77
C PHE A 136 20.46 17.87 -16.07
N GLY A 137 19.93 18.58 -15.07
CA GLY A 137 18.70 19.36 -15.20
C GLY A 137 17.50 18.48 -15.52
N LEU A 138 17.43 17.29 -14.93
CA LEU A 138 16.36 16.32 -15.17
C LEU A 138 15.39 16.31 -14.00
N HIS A 139 14.10 16.44 -14.30
CA HIS A 139 13.03 16.36 -13.31
C HIS A 139 12.00 15.33 -13.74
N PHE A 140 11.48 14.61 -12.76
CA PHE A 140 10.47 13.59 -12.96
C PHE A 140 9.32 13.81 -12.00
N TYR A 141 8.12 13.58 -12.49
CA TYR A 141 6.95 13.36 -11.66
C TYR A 141 6.79 11.85 -11.44
N MET A 142 6.52 11.44 -10.22
CA MET A 142 6.42 10.02 -9.89
C MET A 142 5.17 9.68 -9.07
N VAL A 143 4.82 8.40 -9.10
CA VAL A 143 3.81 7.78 -8.25
C VAL A 143 4.42 6.52 -7.64
N THR A 144 4.30 6.35 -6.33
CA THR A 144 4.72 5.13 -5.63
C THR A 144 3.52 4.22 -5.41
N VAL A 145 3.72 2.92 -5.54
CA VAL A 145 2.68 1.90 -5.35
C VAL A 145 3.17 0.78 -4.44
N GLY A 146 2.23 0.02 -3.88
CA GLY A 146 2.56 -1.12 -3.02
C GLY A 146 3.35 -0.73 -1.76
N GLY A 147 3.10 0.47 -1.19
CA GLY A 147 3.85 0.94 -0.01
C GLY A 147 5.33 1.21 -0.31
N GLY A 148 5.67 1.63 -1.52
CA GLY A 148 7.04 1.86 -1.96
C GLY A 148 7.74 0.64 -2.57
N ALA A 149 7.02 -0.43 -2.86
CA ALA A 149 7.60 -1.60 -3.55
C ALA A 149 7.93 -1.30 -5.02
N GLU A 150 7.17 -0.42 -5.64
CA GLU A 150 7.35 0.00 -7.03
C GLU A 150 7.14 1.51 -7.14
N LEU A 151 7.75 2.12 -8.14
CA LEU A 151 7.47 3.49 -8.57
C LEU A 151 7.41 3.58 -10.08
N PHE A 152 6.54 4.46 -10.56
CA PHE A 152 6.45 4.87 -11.96
C PHE A 152 6.75 6.35 -12.05
N ALA A 153 7.54 6.75 -13.05
CA ALA A 153 7.85 8.15 -13.24
C ALA A 153 7.84 8.55 -14.71
N ILE A 154 7.61 9.82 -14.93
CA ILE A 154 7.69 10.45 -16.26
C ILE A 154 8.54 11.71 -16.16
N GLN A 155 9.41 11.91 -17.12
CA GLN A 155 10.22 13.14 -17.20
C GLN A 155 9.35 14.31 -17.63
N THR A 156 9.61 15.49 -17.04
CA THR A 156 8.76 16.68 -17.19
C THR A 156 9.34 17.77 -18.08
N GLU A 157 10.61 17.65 -18.51
CA GLU A 157 11.26 18.64 -19.36
C GLU A 157 10.67 18.66 -20.78
N THR A 158 10.57 19.88 -21.31
CA THR A 158 10.14 20.08 -22.69
C THR A 158 11.11 19.43 -23.69
N GLY A 159 10.58 18.68 -24.63
CA GLY A 159 11.39 18.00 -25.67
C GLY A 159 11.87 16.62 -25.25
N THR A 160 11.31 16.06 -24.20
CA THR A 160 11.53 14.67 -23.81
C THR A 160 10.19 13.95 -23.65
N THR A 161 10.18 12.67 -23.90
CA THR A 161 9.04 11.80 -23.61
C THR A 161 9.61 10.44 -23.20
N ASN A 162 9.54 10.13 -21.92
CA ASN A 162 10.02 8.85 -21.43
C ASN A 162 9.24 8.38 -20.19
N ILE A 163 9.30 7.09 -19.94
CA ILE A 163 8.70 6.42 -18.80
C ILE A 163 9.79 5.68 -18.06
N VAL A 164 9.71 5.73 -16.74
CA VAL A 164 10.57 4.99 -15.81
C VAL A 164 9.71 4.04 -14.99
N ASP A 165 10.12 2.78 -14.95
CA ASP A 165 9.59 1.76 -14.04
C ASP A 165 10.71 1.34 -13.10
N ALA A 166 10.50 1.37 -11.79
CA ALA A 166 11.45 0.90 -10.80
C ALA A 166 10.81 -0.01 -9.77
N LYS A 167 11.55 -1.05 -9.37
CA LYS A 167 11.12 -2.06 -8.39
C LYS A 167 12.18 -2.24 -7.32
N LYS A 168 11.71 -2.32 -6.08
CA LYS A 168 12.56 -2.56 -4.92
C LYS A 168 13.24 -3.94 -5.05
N GLN A 169 14.54 -3.99 -4.74
CA GLN A 169 15.35 -5.20 -4.73
C GLN A 169 15.28 -5.90 -3.36
#